data_0baaaefe731c3fe2aef99ee65e97b982
#
_entry.id   0baaaefe731c3fe2aef99ee65e97b982
#
_cell.length_a   1.000
_cell.length_b   1.000
_cell.length_c   1.000
_cell.angle_alpha   90.00
_cell.angle_beta   90.00
_cell.angle_gamma   90.00
#
_symmetry.space_group_name_H-M   'P 1'
#
loop_
_entity.id
_entity.type
_entity.pdbx_description
1 polymer ?
#
loop_
_entity_poly.entity_id
_entity_poly.type
_entity_poly.pdbx_seq_one_letter_code
_entity_poly.pdbx_strand_id
1 'polypeptide(L)'
;GVQLEPGVLQIIGTGFFIARYGLLLTAKHVVDDIARHDSELRPTLTWLWRTNGTLSFRPIMTCSFFHEAPRDAADIAICQAVDSVKDGVVRLAEPNERIAISTQLPEPGTKIATYAYPDNPQVSFIGSEKSASIFADAFEGEFLSLLGADERFLRYPHVETSIEIRCGASGGPVFGPRGHAFAVNCRGWDLGQDHKEAPLSSVVPISLVLDLQFECPHLPRNSAEEQSVPVERRQGRVTLRDLAAWGHIQVY
;
A
#
# COMPACT_ATOMS: atom_id res chain seq x y z
N GLY A 1 0.82 9.76 -3.17
CA GLY A 1 0.62 10.85 -4.16
C GLY A 1 1.94 11.43 -4.62
N VAL A 2 1.92 12.12 -5.72
CA VAL A 2 3.08 12.79 -6.34
C VAL A 2 2.76 14.28 -6.43
N GLN A 3 3.71 15.14 -6.05
CA GLN A 3 3.56 16.57 -6.22
C GLN A 3 3.91 16.94 -7.67
N LEU A 4 2.92 17.40 -8.44
CA LEU A 4 3.12 17.82 -9.83
C LEU A 4 3.66 19.26 -9.93
N GLU A 5 3.15 20.15 -9.08
CA GLU A 5 3.52 21.56 -9.01
C GLU A 5 3.47 22.01 -7.54
N PRO A 6 4.10 23.16 -7.18
CA PRO A 6 3.92 23.73 -5.86
C PRO A 6 2.44 23.89 -5.51
N GLY A 7 1.96 23.14 -4.54
CA GLY A 7 0.55 23.17 -4.10
C GLY A 7 -0.40 22.21 -4.84
N VAL A 8 0.07 21.41 -5.80
CA VAL A 8 -0.76 20.42 -6.49
C VAL A 8 -0.21 19.01 -6.24
N LEU A 9 -1.01 18.15 -5.65
CA LEU A 9 -0.70 16.74 -5.41
C LEU A 9 -1.60 15.85 -6.24
N GLN A 10 -1.03 14.92 -6.98
CA GLN A 10 -1.78 13.85 -7.66
C GLN A 10 -1.78 12.59 -6.80
N ILE A 11 -2.96 12.03 -6.57
CA ILE A 11 -3.10 10.71 -5.94
C ILE A 11 -2.98 9.65 -7.01
N ILE A 12 -1.97 8.80 -6.88
CA ILE A 12 -1.65 7.76 -7.87
C ILE A 12 -1.95 6.35 -7.37
N GLY A 13 -2.27 6.20 -6.10
CA GLY A 13 -2.57 4.90 -5.52
C GLY A 13 -2.96 5.00 -4.05
N THR A 14 -3.31 3.85 -3.50
CA THR A 14 -3.69 3.63 -2.11
C THR A 14 -2.61 2.83 -1.39
N GLY A 15 -2.57 2.88 -0.09
CA GLY A 15 -1.76 2.03 0.77
C GLY A 15 -2.43 1.87 2.13
N PHE A 16 -2.02 0.88 2.90
CA PHE A 16 -2.60 0.63 4.21
C PHE A 16 -1.55 0.21 5.23
N PHE A 17 -1.69 0.71 6.43
CA PHE A 17 -0.78 0.40 7.53
C PHE A 17 -1.01 -1.01 8.06
N ILE A 18 0.09 -1.76 8.22
CA ILE A 18 0.10 -3.12 8.78
C ILE A 18 0.78 -3.18 10.15
N ALA A 19 1.59 -2.18 10.48
CA ALA A 19 2.33 -2.13 11.73
C ALA A 19 2.31 -0.74 12.36
N ARG A 20 2.70 -0.68 13.64
CA ARG A 20 3.18 0.57 14.24
C ARG A 20 4.41 1.04 13.47
N TYR A 21 4.88 2.23 13.75
CA TYR A 21 6.08 2.80 13.14
C TYR A 21 5.98 3.01 11.62
N GLY A 22 4.76 3.24 11.16
CA GLY A 22 4.51 3.70 9.80
C GLY A 22 4.70 2.67 8.70
N LEU A 23 4.80 1.37 9.00
CA LEU A 23 4.91 0.36 7.96
C LEU A 23 3.57 0.16 7.25
N LEU A 24 3.59 0.29 5.94
CA LEU A 24 2.43 0.13 5.08
C LEU A 24 2.75 -0.72 3.84
N LEU A 25 1.73 -1.39 3.34
CA LEU A 25 1.76 -2.07 2.05
C LEU A 25 1.05 -1.22 0.99
N THR A 26 1.53 -1.33 -0.24
CA THR A 26 0.94 -0.76 -1.44
C THR A 26 1.28 -1.63 -2.66
N ALA A 27 0.76 -1.31 -3.84
CA ALA A 27 1.18 -1.97 -5.06
C ALA A 27 2.57 -1.46 -5.49
N LYS A 28 3.41 -2.38 -5.98
CA LYS A 28 4.77 -2.06 -6.42
C LYS A 28 4.78 -1.08 -7.59
N HIS A 29 3.88 -1.26 -8.57
CA HIS A 29 3.81 -0.37 -9.73
C HIS A 29 3.47 1.08 -9.33
N VAL A 30 2.71 1.32 -8.25
CA VAL A 30 2.44 2.67 -7.71
C VAL A 30 3.72 3.35 -7.26
N VAL A 31 4.67 2.59 -6.70
CA VAL A 31 5.98 3.10 -6.30
C VAL A 31 6.89 3.27 -7.51
N ASP A 32 6.89 2.32 -8.44
CA ASP A 32 7.69 2.38 -9.67
C ASP A 32 7.28 3.56 -10.56
N ASP A 33 5.99 3.87 -10.63
CA ASP A 33 5.49 5.01 -11.41
C ASP A 33 6.00 6.35 -10.86
N ILE A 34 6.12 6.46 -9.53
CA ILE A 34 6.73 7.63 -8.91
C ILE A 34 8.20 7.79 -9.34
N ALA A 35 8.94 6.70 -9.33
CA ALA A 35 10.35 6.71 -9.72
C ALA A 35 10.58 7.07 -11.19
N ARG A 36 9.60 6.79 -12.06
CA ARG A 36 9.67 7.11 -13.51
C ARG A 36 9.34 8.55 -13.84
N HIS A 37 8.55 9.22 -13.02
CA HIS A 37 8.21 10.64 -13.21
C HIS A 37 9.35 11.58 -12.79
N ASP A 38 10.58 11.07 -12.76
CA ASP A 38 11.78 11.82 -12.39
C ASP A 38 12.28 12.70 -13.51
N SER A 39 12.55 13.95 -13.19
CA SER A 39 13.83 14.64 -13.28
C SER A 39 13.75 16.11 -12.86
N GLU A 40 12.60 16.76 -12.88
CA GLU A 40 12.48 18.18 -12.49
C GLU A 40 11.58 18.40 -11.27
N LEU A 41 10.61 17.54 -11.06
CA LEU A 41 9.74 17.54 -9.90
C LEU A 41 10.25 16.49 -8.93
N ARG A 42 10.81 16.89 -7.81
CA ARG A 42 11.20 15.90 -6.75
C ARG A 42 9.93 15.18 -6.33
N PRO A 43 9.70 13.93 -6.75
CA PRO A 43 8.52 13.19 -6.35
C PRO A 43 8.61 12.97 -4.85
N THR A 44 7.88 13.76 -4.11
CA THR A 44 7.75 13.53 -2.68
C THR A 44 6.67 12.48 -2.54
N LEU A 45 7.07 11.24 -2.30
CA LEU A 45 6.14 10.21 -1.92
C LEU A 45 5.47 10.68 -0.63
N THR A 46 4.21 11.03 -0.74
CA THR A 46 3.46 11.64 0.35
C THR A 46 2.27 10.77 0.65
N TRP A 47 2.02 10.49 1.90
CA TRP A 47 0.80 9.84 2.33
C TRP A 47 -0.13 10.86 2.99
N LEU A 48 -1.40 10.62 2.83
CA LEU A 48 -2.46 11.41 3.43
C LEU A 48 -2.96 10.72 4.67
N TRP A 49 -2.93 11.42 5.77
CA TRP A 49 -3.50 10.97 7.00
C TRP A 49 -4.69 11.85 7.39
N ARG A 50 -5.83 11.22 7.62
CA ARG A 50 -7.02 11.88 8.14
C ARG A 50 -7.17 11.59 9.62
N THR A 51 -6.95 12.60 10.46
CA THR A 51 -7.24 12.52 11.89
C THR A 51 -8.21 13.60 12.25
N ASN A 52 -9.35 13.24 12.86
CA ASN A 52 -10.39 14.20 13.30
C ASN A 52 -10.83 15.19 12.20
N GLY A 53 -10.95 14.71 10.97
CA GLY A 53 -11.33 15.54 9.82
C GLY A 53 -10.20 16.38 9.21
N THR A 54 -9.02 16.41 9.82
CA THR A 54 -7.86 17.13 9.28
C THR A 54 -7.04 16.21 8.39
N LEU A 55 -6.73 16.67 7.18
CA LEU A 55 -5.80 16.01 6.28
C LEU A 55 -4.38 16.49 6.56
N SER A 56 -3.49 15.57 6.77
CA SER A 56 -2.06 15.85 6.94
C SER A 56 -1.26 15.14 5.85
N PHE A 57 -0.34 15.87 5.23
CA PHE A 57 0.63 15.29 4.30
C PHE A 57 1.88 14.91 5.07
N ARG A 58 2.30 13.68 4.92
CA ARG A 58 3.49 13.14 5.56
C ARG A 58 4.41 12.53 4.51
N PRO A 59 5.71 12.76 4.59
CA PRO A 59 6.65 12.13 3.67
C PRO A 59 6.71 10.63 3.90
N ILE A 60 6.89 9.86 2.82
CA ILE A 60 7.30 8.47 2.89
C ILE A 60 8.81 8.45 2.69
N MET A 61 9.54 7.98 3.68
CA MET A 61 11.01 8.02 3.65
C MET A 61 11.62 6.93 2.82
N THR A 62 11.02 5.75 2.85
CA THR A 62 11.63 4.58 2.27
C THR A 62 10.56 3.71 1.65
N CYS A 63 10.76 3.39 0.39
CA CYS A 63 10.10 2.27 -0.24
C CYS A 63 11.13 1.19 -0.41
N SER A 64 10.95 0.09 0.28
CA SER A 64 11.76 -1.10 0.10
C SER A 64 11.00 -2.07 -0.77
N PHE A 65 11.69 -2.63 -1.74
CA PHE A 65 11.21 -3.79 -2.46
C PHE A 65 11.72 -5.03 -1.76
N PHE A 66 10.94 -6.08 -1.84
CA PHE A 66 11.37 -7.37 -1.35
C PHE A 66 12.62 -7.83 -2.10
N HIS A 67 13.70 -8.09 -1.35
CA HIS A 67 14.95 -8.59 -1.92
C HIS A 67 14.81 -10.05 -2.34
N GLU A 68 15.56 -10.43 -3.36
CA GLU A 68 15.60 -11.81 -3.89
C GLU A 68 14.29 -12.30 -4.50
N ALA A 69 13.24 -11.48 -4.46
CA ALA A 69 12.12 -11.73 -5.34
C ALA A 69 12.61 -11.56 -6.78
N PRO A 70 12.36 -12.51 -7.68
CA PRO A 70 12.41 -12.20 -9.10
C PRO A 70 11.66 -10.88 -9.29
N ARG A 71 12.11 -10.01 -10.17
CA ARG A 71 11.48 -8.68 -10.39
C ARG A 71 9.96 -8.75 -10.54
N ASP A 72 9.48 -9.93 -10.84
CA ASP A 72 8.10 -10.26 -11.17
C ASP A 72 7.44 -11.21 -10.14
N ALA A 73 7.95 -11.34 -8.92
CA ALA A 73 7.39 -12.29 -7.94
C ALA A 73 6.04 -11.85 -7.35
N ALA A 74 5.85 -10.55 -7.19
CA ALA A 74 4.60 -9.97 -6.71
C ALA A 74 4.56 -8.46 -6.97
N ASP A 75 3.39 -7.91 -7.22
CA ASP A 75 3.19 -6.46 -7.35
C ASP A 75 2.86 -5.83 -5.98
N ILE A 76 3.70 -6.09 -4.99
CA ILE A 76 3.59 -5.54 -3.65
C ILE A 76 4.87 -4.83 -3.27
N ALA A 77 4.75 -3.64 -2.68
CA ALA A 77 5.83 -2.90 -2.07
C ALA A 77 5.53 -2.62 -0.60
N ILE A 78 6.59 -2.54 0.20
CA ILE A 78 6.52 -2.10 1.58
C ILE A 78 7.17 -0.72 1.70
N CYS A 79 6.47 0.18 2.37
CA CYS A 79 6.93 1.55 2.59
C CYS A 79 6.92 1.87 4.08
N GLN A 80 7.74 2.85 4.47
CA GLN A 80 7.74 3.35 5.82
C GLN A 80 7.44 4.86 5.82
N ALA A 81 6.33 5.23 6.44
CA ALA A 81 5.94 6.61 6.63
C ALA A 81 6.64 7.20 7.86
N VAL A 82 7.09 8.44 7.75
CA VAL A 82 7.70 9.18 8.84
C VAL A 82 6.88 10.41 9.20
N ASP A 83 6.94 10.80 10.45
CA ASP A 83 6.31 12.02 10.94
C ASP A 83 7.20 13.24 10.69
N SER A 84 8.47 13.12 11.03
CA SER A 84 9.44 14.20 10.85
C SER A 84 10.86 13.68 10.82
N VAL A 85 11.75 14.47 10.21
CA VAL A 85 13.20 14.28 10.29
C VAL A 85 13.79 15.56 10.84
N LYS A 86 14.44 15.49 11.99
CA LYS A 86 15.07 16.64 12.64
C LYS A 86 16.40 16.23 13.27
N ASP A 87 17.44 16.99 12.99
CA ASP A 87 18.79 16.83 13.56
C ASP A 87 19.34 15.40 13.44
N GLY A 88 19.12 14.75 12.28
CA GLY A 88 19.54 13.37 12.05
C GLY A 88 18.67 12.30 12.75
N VAL A 89 17.59 12.70 13.40
CA VAL A 89 16.63 11.80 14.04
C VAL A 89 15.36 11.70 13.20
N VAL A 90 14.97 10.46 12.90
CA VAL A 90 13.71 10.13 12.24
C VAL A 90 12.67 9.81 13.29
N ARG A 91 11.58 10.56 13.28
CA ARG A 91 10.38 10.21 14.03
C ARG A 91 9.44 9.46 13.12
N LEU A 92 9.14 8.24 13.49
CA LEU A 92 8.24 7.36 12.73
C LEU A 92 6.78 7.77 12.92
N ALA A 93 5.99 7.60 11.87
CA ALA A 93 4.55 7.80 11.98
C ALA A 93 3.94 6.70 12.84
N GLU A 94 3.05 7.08 13.74
CA GLU A 94 2.22 6.16 14.52
C GLU A 94 0.79 6.17 14.00
N PRO A 95 0.42 5.23 13.12
CA PRO A 95 -0.96 5.10 12.71
C PRO A 95 -1.81 4.60 13.88
N ASN A 96 -2.97 5.24 14.08
CA ASN A 96 -3.92 4.84 15.10
C ASN A 96 -4.53 3.46 14.79
N GLU A 97 -4.66 3.16 13.50
CA GLU A 97 -5.29 1.94 13.02
C GLU A 97 -4.31 1.15 12.14
N ARG A 98 -4.33 -0.14 12.30
CA ARG A 98 -3.53 -1.09 11.54
C ARG A 98 -4.41 -2.22 11.07
N ILE A 99 -4.19 -2.63 9.84
CA ILE A 99 -4.93 -3.73 9.25
C ILE A 99 -4.19 -5.03 9.54
N ALA A 100 -4.90 -5.97 10.12
CA ALA A 100 -4.43 -7.33 10.29
C ALA A 100 -4.41 -8.03 8.92
N ILE A 101 -3.38 -8.80 8.65
CA ILE A 101 -3.23 -9.53 7.40
C ILE A 101 -3.58 -11.00 7.58
N SER A 102 -4.06 -11.64 6.51
CA SER A 102 -4.34 -13.07 6.47
C SER A 102 -3.46 -13.74 5.44
N THR A 103 -2.96 -14.92 5.80
CA THR A 103 -2.24 -15.80 4.87
C THR A 103 -3.16 -16.75 4.13
N GLN A 104 -4.40 -16.88 4.60
CA GLN A 104 -5.39 -17.78 4.04
C GLN A 104 -6.17 -17.07 2.94
N LEU A 105 -6.19 -17.69 1.78
CA LEU A 105 -7.06 -17.26 0.69
C LEU A 105 -8.50 -17.72 0.96
N PRO A 106 -9.49 -16.89 0.64
CA PRO A 106 -10.88 -17.32 0.61
C PRO A 106 -11.12 -18.40 -0.46
N GLU A 107 -12.21 -19.14 -0.33
CA GLU A 107 -12.64 -20.07 -1.37
C GLU A 107 -13.31 -19.31 -2.53
N PRO A 108 -13.24 -19.82 -3.77
CA PRO A 108 -13.97 -19.26 -4.90
C PRO A 108 -15.46 -19.05 -4.60
N GLY A 109 -16.03 -17.94 -5.06
CA GLY A 109 -17.39 -17.51 -4.75
C GLY A 109 -17.56 -16.79 -3.41
N THR A 110 -16.48 -16.67 -2.61
CA THR A 110 -16.54 -15.92 -1.35
C THR A 110 -16.65 -14.42 -1.62
N LYS A 111 -17.56 -13.75 -0.91
CA LYS A 111 -17.63 -12.29 -0.91
C LYS A 111 -16.41 -11.67 -0.29
N ILE A 112 -15.85 -10.69 -0.96
CA ILE A 112 -14.68 -9.93 -0.57
C ILE A 112 -14.94 -8.44 -0.78
N ALA A 113 -14.18 -7.60 -0.10
CA ALA A 113 -14.31 -6.16 -0.22
C ALA A 113 -12.95 -5.48 -0.25
N THR A 114 -12.90 -4.29 -0.84
CA THR A 114 -11.74 -3.39 -0.76
C THR A 114 -12.17 -2.02 -0.30
N TYR A 115 -11.21 -1.27 0.26
CA TYR A 115 -11.36 0.12 0.63
C TYR A 115 -10.19 0.90 0.04
N ALA A 116 -10.48 1.92 -0.75
CA ALA A 116 -9.46 2.64 -1.49
C ALA A 116 -9.86 4.10 -1.74
N TYR A 117 -8.98 4.84 -2.40
CA TYR A 117 -9.18 6.24 -2.80
C TYR A 117 -9.20 6.37 -4.32
N PRO A 118 -10.21 5.83 -5.00
CA PRO A 118 -10.31 5.89 -6.44
C PRO A 118 -10.67 7.31 -6.93
N ASP A 119 -10.37 7.57 -8.18
CA ASP A 119 -10.82 8.76 -8.93
C ASP A 119 -10.52 10.11 -8.24
N ASN A 120 -9.47 10.15 -7.40
CA ASN A 120 -8.99 11.38 -6.74
C ASN A 120 -7.76 11.93 -7.48
N PRO A 121 -7.90 12.49 -8.69
CA PRO A 121 -6.77 12.74 -9.56
C PRO A 121 -5.83 13.84 -9.03
N GLN A 122 -6.38 14.86 -8.39
CA GLN A 122 -5.57 16.00 -7.92
C GLN A 122 -6.12 16.63 -6.64
N VAL A 123 -5.21 17.06 -5.79
CA VAL A 123 -5.46 17.83 -4.58
C VAL A 123 -4.73 19.14 -4.70
N SER A 124 -5.45 20.25 -4.74
CA SER A 124 -4.87 21.59 -4.84
C SER A 124 -4.84 22.28 -3.48
N PHE A 125 -3.75 23.00 -3.20
CA PHE A 125 -3.58 23.82 -2.01
C PHE A 125 -3.56 25.28 -2.42
N ILE A 126 -4.56 26.04 -2.03
CA ILE A 126 -4.67 27.46 -2.37
C ILE A 126 -4.30 28.28 -1.12
N GLY A 127 -3.17 28.97 -1.19
CA GLY A 127 -2.71 29.87 -0.12
C GLY A 127 -2.41 29.16 1.20
N SER A 128 -2.77 29.79 2.31
CA SER A 128 -2.68 29.21 3.64
C SER A 128 -3.84 28.25 3.99
N GLU A 129 -4.92 28.30 3.24
CA GLU A 129 -6.05 27.40 3.38
C GLU A 129 -5.88 26.22 2.44
N LYS A 130 -5.66 25.06 3.04
CA LYS A 130 -5.53 23.80 2.33
C LYS A 130 -6.89 23.12 2.33
N SER A 131 -7.65 23.28 1.27
CA SER A 131 -8.88 22.52 1.08
C SER A 131 -8.65 21.40 0.08
N ALA A 132 -8.90 20.18 0.50
CA ALA A 132 -8.88 19.04 -0.37
C ALA A 132 -10.08 18.15 -0.06
N SER A 133 -10.84 17.80 -1.08
CA SER A 133 -11.89 16.81 -0.97
C SER A 133 -11.34 15.49 -1.50
N ILE A 134 -11.07 14.55 -0.60
CA ILE A 134 -10.62 13.21 -0.94
C ILE A 134 -11.69 12.23 -0.50
N PHE A 135 -12.17 11.44 -1.45
CA PHE A 135 -13.22 10.48 -1.22
C PHE A 135 -12.60 9.08 -1.21
N ALA A 136 -12.81 8.40 -0.09
CA ALA A 136 -12.58 6.97 -0.02
C ALA A 136 -13.86 6.25 -0.42
N ASP A 137 -13.71 5.10 -1.05
CA ASP A 137 -14.83 4.27 -1.44
C ASP A 137 -14.59 2.81 -1.09
N ALA A 138 -15.66 2.07 -0.87
CA ALA A 138 -15.64 0.65 -0.59
C ALA A 138 -16.32 -0.09 -1.74
N PHE A 139 -15.65 -1.10 -2.27
CA PHE A 139 -16.15 -1.93 -3.34
C PHE A 139 -16.25 -3.37 -2.87
N GLU A 140 -17.32 -4.01 -3.24
CA GLU A 140 -17.56 -5.42 -2.95
C GLU A 140 -17.53 -6.24 -4.26
N GLY A 141 -17.18 -7.51 -4.14
CA GLY A 141 -17.17 -8.46 -5.21
C GLY A 141 -16.95 -9.87 -4.69
N GLU A 142 -16.53 -10.75 -5.56
CA GLU A 142 -16.28 -12.15 -5.25
C GLU A 142 -14.85 -12.55 -5.62
N PHE A 143 -14.27 -13.43 -4.84
CA PHE A 143 -13.08 -14.18 -5.20
C PHE A 143 -13.46 -15.18 -6.28
N LEU A 144 -12.93 -15.04 -7.48
CA LEU A 144 -13.28 -15.90 -8.60
C LEU A 144 -12.33 -17.10 -8.73
N SER A 145 -11.04 -16.83 -8.85
CA SER A 145 -10.03 -17.87 -9.03
C SER A 145 -8.63 -17.41 -8.62
N LEU A 146 -7.78 -18.36 -8.27
CA LEU A 146 -6.34 -18.15 -8.15
C LEU A 146 -5.70 -18.54 -9.49
N LEU A 147 -5.01 -17.61 -10.11
CA LEU A 147 -4.30 -17.77 -11.37
C LEU A 147 -2.80 -17.88 -11.12
N GLY A 148 -2.12 -18.64 -11.95
CA GLY A 148 -0.67 -18.78 -11.93
C GLY A 148 0.05 -17.56 -12.51
N ALA A 149 1.38 -17.59 -12.45
CA ALA A 149 2.20 -16.65 -13.18
C ALA A 149 2.00 -16.82 -14.70
N ASP A 150 2.15 -15.71 -15.43
CA ASP A 150 1.97 -15.60 -16.88
C ASP A 150 0.52 -15.76 -17.39
N GLU A 151 -0.46 -15.91 -16.48
CA GLU A 151 -1.85 -15.82 -16.82
C GLU A 151 -2.34 -14.36 -16.85
N ARG A 152 -3.28 -14.03 -17.72
CA ARG A 152 -3.81 -12.65 -17.87
C ARG A 152 -2.71 -11.58 -18.01
N PHE A 153 -1.55 -11.93 -18.62
CA PHE A 153 -0.41 -11.04 -18.83
C PHE A 153 0.27 -10.51 -17.54
N LEU A 154 -0.01 -11.13 -16.39
CA LEU A 154 0.69 -10.85 -15.14
C LEU A 154 1.75 -11.92 -14.90
N ARG A 155 2.98 -11.49 -14.60
CA ARG A 155 4.14 -12.39 -14.44
C ARG A 155 4.22 -13.05 -13.06
N TYR A 156 3.24 -12.82 -12.21
CA TYR A 156 3.16 -13.34 -10.85
C TYR A 156 1.79 -13.97 -10.59
N PRO A 157 1.72 -14.91 -9.63
CA PRO A 157 0.45 -15.47 -9.20
C PRO A 157 -0.48 -14.36 -8.65
N HIS A 158 -1.74 -14.42 -9.02
CA HIS A 158 -2.72 -13.42 -8.63
C HIS A 158 -4.11 -14.02 -8.49
N VAL A 159 -4.98 -13.31 -7.82
CA VAL A 159 -6.39 -13.67 -7.68
C VAL A 159 -7.21 -12.83 -8.65
N GLU A 160 -8.04 -13.47 -9.43
CA GLU A 160 -9.08 -12.83 -10.24
C GLU A 160 -10.31 -12.59 -9.36
N THR A 161 -10.86 -11.38 -9.44
CA THR A 161 -12.03 -10.97 -8.65
C THR A 161 -13.02 -10.22 -9.49
N SER A 162 -14.28 -10.13 -9.02
CA SER A 162 -15.31 -9.27 -9.62
C SER A 162 -15.39 -7.88 -8.97
N ILE A 163 -14.40 -7.48 -8.18
CA ILE A 163 -14.31 -6.11 -7.65
C ILE A 163 -13.98 -5.14 -8.79
N GLU A 164 -14.70 -4.04 -8.87
CA GLU A 164 -14.36 -2.94 -9.76
C GLU A 164 -13.19 -2.14 -9.20
N ILE A 165 -11.97 -2.36 -9.71
CA ILE A 165 -10.78 -1.59 -9.32
C ILE A 165 -10.58 -0.44 -10.30
N ARG A 166 -10.76 0.81 -9.81
CA ARG A 166 -10.58 2.04 -10.57
C ARG A 166 -9.23 2.70 -10.34
N CYS A 167 -8.87 3.68 -11.18
CA CYS A 167 -7.64 4.45 -11.00
C CYS A 167 -7.52 5.03 -9.59
N GLY A 168 -6.34 4.89 -8.96
CA GLY A 168 -6.10 5.30 -7.58
C GLY A 168 -6.43 4.23 -6.53
N ALA A 169 -7.17 3.19 -6.87
CA ALA A 169 -7.44 2.08 -5.95
C ALA A 169 -6.28 1.07 -5.83
N SER A 170 -5.35 1.07 -6.77
CA SER A 170 -4.15 0.23 -6.72
C SER A 170 -3.41 0.40 -5.40
N GLY A 171 -3.02 -0.69 -4.77
CA GLY A 171 -2.35 -0.71 -3.47
C GLY A 171 -3.29 -0.77 -2.26
N GLY A 172 -4.60 -0.64 -2.45
CA GLY A 172 -5.58 -0.79 -1.38
C GLY A 172 -5.69 -2.23 -0.86
N PRO A 173 -6.12 -2.42 0.41
CA PRO A 173 -6.29 -3.75 1.00
C PRO A 173 -7.52 -4.45 0.45
N VAL A 174 -7.43 -5.77 0.27
CA VAL A 174 -8.58 -6.62 -0.05
C VAL A 174 -8.88 -7.52 1.13
N PHE A 175 -10.08 -7.39 1.65
CA PHE A 175 -10.54 -8.06 2.87
C PHE A 175 -11.34 -9.33 2.54
N GLY A 176 -11.03 -10.38 3.27
CA GLY A 176 -11.87 -11.56 3.34
C GLY A 176 -12.99 -11.42 4.38
N PRO A 177 -13.85 -12.46 4.53
CA PRO A 177 -15.03 -12.42 5.40
C PRO A 177 -14.73 -12.13 6.87
N ARG A 178 -13.50 -12.39 7.33
CA ARG A 178 -13.06 -12.15 8.70
C ARG A 178 -12.56 -10.71 8.94
N GLY A 179 -12.59 -9.85 7.92
CA GLY A 179 -12.11 -8.47 8.03
C GLY A 179 -10.58 -8.33 8.04
N HIS A 180 -9.83 -9.39 7.71
CA HIS A 180 -8.38 -9.35 7.55
C HIS A 180 -8.04 -9.16 6.08
N ALA A 181 -7.01 -8.36 5.78
CA ALA A 181 -6.52 -8.19 4.42
C ALA A 181 -5.73 -9.41 3.98
N PHE A 182 -6.12 -10.07 2.91
CA PHE A 182 -5.40 -11.20 2.33
C PHE A 182 -4.65 -10.85 1.05
N ALA A 183 -5.00 -9.74 0.41
CA ALA A 183 -4.40 -9.31 -0.84
C ALA A 183 -4.32 -7.78 -0.95
N VAL A 184 -3.61 -7.33 -1.97
CA VAL A 184 -3.43 -5.93 -2.36
C VAL A 184 -4.05 -5.73 -3.74
N ASN A 185 -4.82 -4.66 -3.93
CA ASN A 185 -5.35 -4.28 -5.24
C ASN A 185 -4.20 -4.01 -6.22
N CYS A 186 -4.24 -4.67 -7.37
CA CYS A 186 -3.22 -4.52 -8.38
C CYS A 186 -3.77 -3.84 -9.63
N ARG A 187 -4.74 -4.43 -10.30
CA ARG A 187 -5.18 -3.98 -11.61
C ARG A 187 -6.66 -4.23 -11.85
N GLY A 188 -7.38 -3.19 -12.30
CA GLY A 188 -8.67 -3.33 -12.95
C GLY A 188 -8.49 -3.61 -14.43
N TRP A 189 -9.35 -4.46 -14.99
CA TRP A 189 -9.40 -4.71 -16.41
C TRP A 189 -10.58 -3.93 -16.98
N ASP A 190 -10.27 -2.96 -17.83
CA ASP A 190 -11.30 -2.28 -18.62
C ASP A 190 -11.66 -3.21 -19.79
N LEU A 191 -12.79 -3.88 -19.67
CA LEU A 191 -13.31 -4.77 -20.72
C LEU A 191 -13.95 -4.00 -21.89
N GLY A 192 -13.87 -2.66 -21.87
CA GLY A 192 -14.46 -1.78 -22.87
C GLY A 192 -15.97 -1.59 -22.65
N GLN A 193 -16.52 -0.51 -23.19
CA GLN A 193 -17.94 -0.13 -22.99
C GLN A 193 -18.95 -1.11 -23.59
N ASP A 194 -18.51 -2.03 -24.43
CA ASP A 194 -19.38 -3.00 -25.11
C ASP A 194 -19.53 -4.35 -24.38
N HIS A 195 -18.76 -4.58 -23.29
CA HIS A 195 -18.84 -5.82 -22.54
C HIS A 195 -19.88 -5.72 -21.43
N LYS A 196 -20.93 -6.50 -21.53
CA LYS A 196 -21.96 -6.71 -20.49
C LYS A 196 -21.47 -7.64 -19.36
N GLU A 197 -20.21 -8.01 -19.37
CA GLU A 197 -19.61 -8.89 -18.37
C GLU A 197 -19.31 -8.11 -17.09
N ALA A 198 -19.37 -8.81 -15.97
CA ALA A 198 -18.99 -8.23 -14.68
C ALA A 198 -17.55 -7.70 -14.72
N PRO A 199 -17.25 -6.62 -13.98
CA PRO A 199 -15.90 -6.12 -13.93
C PRO A 199 -14.96 -7.21 -13.46
N LEU A 200 -13.80 -7.30 -14.09
CA LEU A 200 -12.72 -8.21 -13.68
C LEU A 200 -11.55 -7.39 -13.15
N SER A 201 -10.94 -7.88 -12.10
CA SER A 201 -9.73 -7.29 -11.57
C SER A 201 -8.78 -8.34 -11.00
N SER A 202 -7.53 -7.94 -10.85
CA SER A 202 -6.49 -8.77 -10.27
C SER A 202 -6.00 -8.17 -8.98
N VAL A 203 -5.90 -9.01 -7.95
CA VAL A 203 -5.34 -8.67 -6.66
C VAL A 203 -4.21 -9.64 -6.32
N VAL A 204 -3.20 -9.15 -5.62
CA VAL A 204 -1.99 -9.94 -5.31
C VAL A 204 -2.04 -10.43 -3.88
N PRO A 205 -2.01 -11.76 -3.63
CA PRO A 205 -1.98 -12.31 -2.28
C PRO A 205 -0.79 -11.83 -1.46
N ILE A 206 -1.03 -11.39 -0.22
CA ILE A 206 0.05 -10.97 0.70
C ILE A 206 0.92 -12.18 1.09
N SER A 207 0.37 -13.38 1.07
CA SER A 207 1.11 -14.61 1.35
C SER A 207 2.33 -14.82 0.46
N LEU A 208 2.36 -14.25 -0.74
CA LEU A 208 3.49 -14.35 -1.67
C LEU A 208 4.75 -13.63 -1.17
N VAL A 209 4.60 -12.64 -0.29
CA VAL A 209 5.70 -11.79 0.18
C VAL A 209 6.05 -12.00 1.66
N LEU A 210 5.38 -12.90 2.35
CA LEU A 210 5.57 -13.10 3.80
C LEU A 210 7.00 -13.47 4.19
N ASP A 211 7.63 -14.31 3.40
CA ASP A 211 8.97 -14.84 3.64
C ASP A 211 10.06 -14.13 2.82
N LEU A 212 9.67 -13.12 2.02
CA LEU A 212 10.62 -12.33 1.26
C LEU A 212 11.28 -11.28 2.17
N GLN A 213 12.59 -11.16 2.05
CA GLN A 213 13.36 -10.19 2.80
C GLN A 213 13.21 -8.78 2.24
N PHE A 214 13.16 -7.79 3.11
CA PHE A 214 13.22 -6.38 2.76
C PHE A 214 14.08 -5.62 3.77
N GLU A 215 14.60 -4.47 3.36
CA GLU A 215 15.32 -3.60 4.28
C GLU A 215 14.33 -2.79 5.11
N CYS A 216 14.43 -2.89 6.43
CA CYS A 216 13.62 -2.12 7.35
C CYS A 216 14.52 -1.20 8.19
N PRO A 217 14.70 0.06 7.75
CA PRO A 217 15.71 0.93 8.33
C PRO A 217 15.40 1.38 9.75
N HIS A 218 14.14 1.42 10.16
CA HIS A 218 13.73 2.14 11.37
C HIS A 218 12.71 1.39 12.23
N LEU A 219 12.84 0.07 12.42
CA LEU A 219 12.04 -0.64 13.41
C LEU A 219 12.76 -0.65 14.77
N PRO A 220 12.10 -0.24 15.84
CA PRO A 220 12.61 -0.47 17.18
C PRO A 220 12.65 -1.97 17.46
N ARG A 221 13.73 -2.43 18.10
CA ARG A 221 13.93 -3.86 18.39
C ARG A 221 13.01 -4.39 19.49
N ASN A 222 12.44 -3.50 20.27
CA ASN A 222 11.49 -3.85 21.33
C ASN A 222 10.54 -2.69 21.56
N SER A 223 9.39 -2.99 22.14
CA SER A 223 8.30 -2.03 22.40
C SER A 223 8.67 -0.91 23.41
N ALA A 224 9.82 -1.00 24.07
CA ALA A 224 10.32 -0.01 25.02
C ALA A 224 11.27 1.01 24.37
N GLU A 225 11.71 0.79 23.13
CA GLU A 225 12.49 1.79 22.40
C GLU A 225 11.56 2.91 21.93
N GLU A 226 12.01 4.15 22.18
CA GLU A 226 11.27 5.35 21.80
C GLU A 226 11.01 5.42 20.30
N GLN A 227 9.95 6.13 19.91
CA GLN A 227 9.53 6.39 18.52
C GLN A 227 10.58 7.14 17.67
N SER A 228 11.69 7.51 18.25
CA SER A 228 12.78 8.24 17.62
C SER A 228 13.99 7.33 17.42
N VAL A 229 14.36 7.11 16.16
CA VAL A 229 15.49 6.25 15.80
C VAL A 229 16.52 7.08 15.03
N PRO A 230 17.82 7.01 15.36
CA PRO A 230 18.85 7.68 14.58
C PRO A 230 18.83 7.22 13.12
N VAL A 231 18.98 8.15 12.17
CA VAL A 231 18.99 7.84 10.72
C VAL A 231 20.08 6.80 10.37
N GLU A 232 21.18 6.78 11.10
CA GLU A 232 22.29 5.86 10.87
C GLU A 232 22.01 4.42 11.33
N ARG A 233 20.96 4.21 12.12
CA ARG A 233 20.63 2.90 12.66
C ARG A 233 19.83 2.09 11.63
N ARG A 234 20.51 1.54 10.66
CA ARG A 234 19.93 0.58 9.73
C ARG A 234 19.77 -0.76 10.45
N GLN A 235 18.55 -1.26 10.46
CA GLN A 235 18.31 -2.65 10.80
C GLN A 235 18.57 -3.50 9.54
N GLY A 236 18.97 -4.74 9.74
CA GLY A 236 19.23 -5.64 8.65
C GLY A 236 17.96 -6.02 7.86
N ARG A 237 18.10 -6.97 6.97
CA ARG A 237 16.98 -7.54 6.22
C ARG A 237 16.05 -8.32 7.16
N VAL A 238 14.77 -8.11 7.02
CA VAL A 238 13.71 -8.76 7.78
C VAL A 238 12.61 -9.26 6.84
N THR A 239 11.77 -10.16 7.32
CA THR A 239 10.59 -10.64 6.62
C THR A 239 9.31 -10.14 7.33
N LEU A 240 8.16 -10.20 6.68
CA LEU A 240 6.88 -9.96 7.36
C LEU A 240 6.63 -11.01 8.46
N ARG A 241 7.12 -12.24 8.27
CA ARG A 241 7.04 -13.30 9.27
C ARG A 241 7.85 -12.96 10.54
N ASP A 242 9.04 -12.37 10.38
CA ASP A 242 9.83 -11.90 11.52
C ASP A 242 9.08 -10.81 12.29
N LEU A 243 8.48 -9.85 11.55
CA LEU A 243 7.68 -8.80 12.17
C LEU A 243 6.47 -9.33 12.93
N ALA A 244 5.85 -10.40 12.44
CA ALA A 244 4.76 -11.07 13.13
C ALA A 244 5.26 -11.76 14.41
N ALA A 245 6.37 -12.49 14.34
CA ALA A 245 6.99 -13.14 15.49
C ALA A 245 7.40 -12.15 16.58
N TRP A 246 7.79 -10.95 16.19
CA TRP A 246 8.13 -9.86 17.13
C TRP A 246 6.92 -9.06 17.62
N GLY A 247 5.72 -9.37 17.16
CA GLY A 247 4.48 -8.69 17.55
C GLY A 247 4.26 -7.32 16.92
N HIS A 248 5.02 -6.97 15.87
CA HIS A 248 4.86 -5.69 15.17
C HIS A 248 3.65 -5.68 14.23
N ILE A 249 3.29 -6.82 13.66
CA ILE A 249 2.13 -7.01 12.79
C ILE A 249 1.26 -8.16 13.29
N GLN A 250 -0.01 -8.15 12.90
CA GLN A 250 -0.94 -9.25 13.15
C GLN A 250 -1.13 -10.06 11.89
N VAL A 251 -0.81 -11.35 11.94
CA VAL A 251 -0.95 -12.31 10.84
C VAL A 251 -1.83 -13.47 11.31
N TYR A 252 -2.83 -13.83 10.48
CA TYR A 252 -3.83 -14.87 10.74
C TYR A 252 -3.84 -15.95 9.65
#